data_f533ceac31c81bebb68261cb886820aa
#
_entry.id   f533ceac31c81bebb68261cb886820aa
#
_cell.length_a   1.000
_cell.length_b   1.000
_cell.length_c   1.000
_cell.angle_alpha   90.00
_cell.angle_beta   90.00
_cell.angle_gamma   90.00
#
_symmetry.space_group_name_H-M   'P 1'
#
loop_
_entity.id
_entity.type
_entity.pdbx_description
1 polymer ?
#
loop_
_entity_poly.entity_id
_entity_poly.type
_entity_poly.pdbx_seq_one_letter_code
_entity_poly.pdbx_strand_id
1 'polypeptide(L)'
;MDISCHKVASGHAIGPALVTHEAISFLGNVNPETGMVIDPAHELFGQSIAGKVLIFPGGKGSTVGSYVIYQLKKRGRAPSAMINLRSEPIVAVGAIISGIPLVDRVPEEVLQIECGILVEVDADRGIVRVLEPASGRLSA
;
A
#
# COMPACT_ATOMS: atom_id res chain seq x y z
N MET A 1 -10.15 8.86 -12.75
CA MET A 1 -9.44 9.96 -12.13
C MET A 1 -7.97 9.59 -12.01
N ASP A 2 -7.12 10.44 -12.52
CA ASP A 2 -5.68 10.18 -12.50
C ASP A 2 -5.00 11.13 -11.54
N ILE A 3 -4.07 10.61 -10.78
CA ILE A 3 -3.35 11.39 -9.77
C ILE A 3 -1.86 11.28 -10.09
N SER A 4 -1.19 12.42 -10.23
CA SER A 4 0.27 12.41 -10.43
C SER A 4 0.97 12.06 -9.14
N CYS A 5 2.06 11.32 -9.25
CA CYS A 5 2.82 10.90 -8.09
C CYS A 5 4.29 10.76 -8.43
N HIS A 6 5.10 10.48 -7.41
CA HIS A 6 6.54 10.32 -7.54
C HIS A 6 6.89 8.84 -7.39
N LYS A 7 7.68 8.32 -8.32
CA LYS A 7 8.07 6.92 -8.27
C LYS A 7 9.13 6.70 -7.20
N VAL A 8 8.92 5.74 -6.33
CA VAL A 8 9.91 5.31 -5.34
C VAL A 8 10.43 3.93 -5.70
N ALA A 9 9.55 2.99 -6.05
CA ALA A 9 9.95 1.67 -6.52
C ALA A 9 9.15 1.35 -7.78
N SER A 10 9.82 0.77 -8.77
CA SER A 10 9.24 0.52 -10.09
C SER A 10 8.14 -0.52 -10.06
N GLY A 11 7.27 -0.44 -11.01
CA GLY A 11 6.29 -1.48 -11.29
C GLY A 11 4.92 -0.94 -11.58
N HIS A 12 4.01 -1.87 -11.85
CA HIS A 12 2.64 -1.57 -12.23
C HIS A 12 1.75 -2.65 -11.65
N ALA A 13 0.70 -2.27 -10.97
CA ALA A 13 -0.23 -3.23 -10.39
C ALA A 13 -1.62 -2.61 -10.25
N ILE A 14 -2.62 -3.46 -10.17
CA ILE A 14 -4.00 -3.07 -9.93
C ILE A 14 -4.51 -3.95 -8.79
N GLY A 15 -5.21 -3.37 -7.86
CA GLY A 15 -5.81 -4.15 -6.79
C GLY A 15 -6.81 -3.34 -5.99
N PRO A 16 -7.54 -4.00 -5.10
CA PRO A 16 -8.49 -3.28 -4.26
C PRO A 16 -7.75 -2.46 -3.21
N ALA A 17 -8.23 -1.26 -2.97
CA ALA A 17 -7.61 -0.36 -2.00
C ALA A 17 -7.80 -0.86 -0.58
N LEU A 18 -6.77 -0.72 0.23
CA LEU A 18 -6.88 -0.86 1.68
C LEU A 18 -6.23 0.40 2.26
N VAL A 19 -7.01 1.23 2.91
CA VAL A 19 -6.60 2.58 3.28
C VAL A 19 -6.58 2.74 4.78
N THR A 20 -5.54 3.37 5.30
CA THR A 20 -5.48 3.74 6.71
C THR A 20 -4.91 5.14 6.86
N HIS A 21 -5.35 5.85 7.90
CA HIS A 21 -4.82 7.16 8.24
C HIS A 21 -3.63 7.05 9.18
N GLU A 22 -3.25 5.83 9.57
CA GLU A 22 -2.16 5.61 10.50
C GLU A 22 -0.92 5.10 9.79
N ALA A 23 0.23 5.53 10.26
CA ALA A 23 1.49 4.97 9.78
C ALA A 23 1.55 3.49 10.10
N ILE A 24 2.32 2.75 9.33
CA ILE A 24 2.46 1.30 9.55
C ILE A 24 3.90 0.99 9.95
N SER A 25 4.05 0.28 11.06
CA SER A 25 5.31 -0.31 11.45
C SER A 25 5.24 -1.78 11.04
N PHE A 26 5.92 -2.14 9.95
CA PHE A 26 5.79 -3.50 9.43
C PHE A 26 6.29 -4.51 10.44
N LEU A 27 7.36 -4.18 11.19
CA LEU A 27 7.73 -5.03 12.30
C LEU A 27 6.81 -4.66 13.47
N GLY A 28 5.92 -5.51 13.83
CA GLY A 28 5.03 -5.27 14.96
C GLY A 28 3.59 -5.13 14.55
N ASN A 29 3.29 -4.45 13.44
CA ASN A 29 1.88 -4.32 13.05
C ASN A 29 1.43 -5.49 12.17
N VAL A 30 2.34 -6.11 11.39
CA VAL A 30 1.94 -7.08 10.37
C VAL A 30 2.62 -8.42 10.62
N ASN A 31 1.85 -9.49 10.51
CA ASN A 31 2.41 -10.84 10.61
C ASN A 31 3.07 -11.19 9.28
N PRO A 32 4.39 -11.41 9.24
CA PRO A 32 5.09 -11.65 7.98
C PRO A 32 4.73 -12.97 7.30
N GLU A 33 4.09 -13.88 8.00
CA GLU A 33 3.71 -15.14 7.39
C GLU A 33 2.34 -15.09 6.75
N THR A 34 1.45 -14.26 7.26
CA THR A 34 0.06 -14.26 6.79
C THR A 34 -0.34 -12.97 6.09
N GLY A 35 0.36 -11.87 6.33
CA GLY A 35 -0.04 -10.58 5.81
C GLY A 35 -1.16 -9.92 6.60
N MET A 36 -1.54 -10.51 7.73
CA MET A 36 -2.61 -9.94 8.55
C MET A 36 -2.05 -8.86 9.46
N VAL A 37 -2.83 -7.79 9.67
CA VAL A 37 -2.50 -6.78 10.65
C VAL A 37 -2.89 -7.32 12.02
N ILE A 38 -1.90 -7.50 12.88
CA ILE A 38 -2.09 -8.20 14.16
C ILE A 38 -1.99 -7.28 15.36
N ASP A 39 -1.74 -6.01 15.18
CA ASP A 39 -1.67 -5.06 16.29
C ASP A 39 -3.08 -4.58 16.61
N PRO A 40 -3.63 -4.90 17.79
CA PRO A 40 -5.01 -4.50 18.10
C PRO A 40 -5.21 -2.99 18.17
N ALA A 41 -4.13 -2.23 18.33
CA ALA A 41 -4.24 -0.78 18.39
C ALA A 41 -4.25 -0.13 17.02
N HIS A 42 -3.99 -0.89 15.96
CA HIS A 42 -3.93 -0.30 14.63
C HIS A 42 -5.30 -0.31 13.96
N GLU A 43 -5.58 0.73 13.20
CA GLU A 43 -6.87 0.89 12.50
C GLU A 43 -7.19 -0.31 11.62
N LEU A 44 -6.19 -0.95 11.01
CA LEU A 44 -6.39 -2.07 10.11
C LEU A 44 -6.38 -3.44 10.82
N PHE A 45 -6.44 -3.47 12.14
CA PHE A 45 -6.37 -4.72 12.88
C PHE A 45 -7.35 -5.74 12.32
N GLY A 46 -6.88 -6.94 12.09
CA GLY A 46 -7.70 -8.04 11.59
C GLY A 46 -7.87 -8.10 10.09
N GLN A 47 -7.29 -7.15 9.35
CA GLN A 47 -7.40 -7.16 7.90
C GLN A 47 -6.10 -7.61 7.26
N SER A 48 -6.20 -8.22 6.07
CA SER A 48 -5.04 -8.68 5.33
C SER A 48 -4.59 -7.62 4.35
N ILE A 49 -3.28 -7.39 4.26
CA ILE A 49 -2.73 -6.48 3.27
C ILE A 49 -2.37 -7.22 1.97
N ALA A 50 -2.47 -8.55 1.96
CA ALA A 50 -2.04 -9.34 0.81
C ALA A 50 -2.88 -9.01 -0.42
N GLY A 51 -2.20 -8.75 -1.53
CA GLY A 51 -2.88 -8.48 -2.81
C GLY A 51 -3.60 -7.15 -2.90
N LYS A 52 -3.51 -6.31 -1.89
CA LYS A 52 -4.20 -5.03 -1.87
C LYS A 52 -3.28 -3.92 -2.38
N VAL A 53 -3.88 -2.83 -2.84
CA VAL A 53 -3.15 -1.58 -3.00
C VAL A 53 -3.24 -0.88 -1.64
N LEU A 54 -2.14 -0.89 -0.91
CA LEU A 54 -2.10 -0.41 0.47
C LEU A 54 -1.78 1.08 0.47
N ILE A 55 -2.69 1.88 0.99
CA ILE A 55 -2.58 3.33 0.99
C ILE A 55 -2.48 3.80 2.43
N PHE A 56 -1.36 4.43 2.79
CA PHE A 56 -1.09 4.85 4.15
C PHE A 56 -0.14 6.04 4.14
N PRO A 57 -0.10 6.83 5.23
CA PRO A 57 0.73 8.03 5.21
C PRO A 57 2.21 7.76 5.01
N GLY A 58 2.72 6.71 5.62
CA GLY A 58 4.12 6.32 5.53
C GLY A 58 4.45 5.27 6.56
N GLY A 59 5.70 4.83 6.57
CA GLY A 59 6.15 3.84 7.52
C GLY A 59 6.71 4.46 8.79
N LYS A 60 6.93 3.61 9.77
CA LYS A 60 7.58 4.01 11.02
C LYS A 60 8.22 2.77 11.64
N GLY A 61 8.92 2.98 12.72
CA GLY A 61 9.42 1.89 13.54
C GLY A 61 10.78 1.39 13.14
N SER A 62 11.00 0.10 13.33
CA SER A 62 12.31 -0.51 13.18
C SER A 62 12.70 -0.69 11.73
N THR A 63 14.01 -0.56 11.45
CA THR A 63 14.54 -0.83 10.13
C THR A 63 14.36 -2.28 9.71
N VAL A 64 14.12 -3.18 10.65
CA VAL A 64 13.78 -4.56 10.35
C VAL A 64 12.48 -4.64 9.54
N GLY A 65 11.66 -3.57 9.58
CA GLY A 65 10.44 -3.53 8.77
C GLY A 65 10.68 -3.74 7.29
N SER A 66 11.84 -3.30 6.75
CA SER A 66 12.18 -3.58 5.35
C SER A 66 12.26 -5.07 5.08
N TYR A 67 12.84 -5.82 6.02
CA TYR A 67 12.95 -7.26 5.90
C TYR A 67 11.60 -7.94 6.02
N VAL A 68 10.72 -7.41 6.87
CA VAL A 68 9.35 -7.95 6.98
C VAL A 68 8.63 -7.82 5.64
N ILE A 69 8.79 -6.69 4.95
CA ILE A 69 8.19 -6.52 3.63
C ILE A 69 8.74 -7.56 2.66
N TYR A 70 10.03 -7.81 2.71
CA TYR A 70 10.65 -8.82 1.85
C TYR A 70 10.10 -10.22 2.16
N GLN A 71 9.94 -10.56 3.44
CA GLN A 71 9.37 -11.85 3.82
C GLN A 71 7.94 -11.99 3.31
N LEU A 72 7.14 -10.93 3.41
CA LEU A 72 5.77 -10.95 2.91
C LEU A 72 5.77 -11.25 1.42
N LYS A 73 6.66 -10.64 0.66
CA LYS A 73 6.72 -10.88 -0.78
C LYS A 73 7.11 -12.32 -1.07
N LYS A 74 8.08 -12.84 -0.35
CA LYS A 74 8.50 -14.21 -0.58
C LYS A 74 7.40 -15.23 -0.28
N ARG A 75 6.51 -14.89 0.64
CA ARG A 75 5.42 -15.81 1.00
C ARG A 75 4.16 -15.57 0.20
N GLY A 76 4.18 -14.63 -0.76
CA GLY A 76 3.00 -14.32 -1.55
C GLY A 76 1.93 -13.60 -0.78
N ARG A 77 2.31 -12.89 0.29
CA ARG A 77 1.37 -12.17 1.16
C ARG A 77 1.57 -10.67 1.14
N ALA A 78 2.38 -10.16 0.22
CA ALA A 78 2.65 -8.73 0.15
C ALA A 78 1.53 -7.98 -0.53
N PRO A 79 1.43 -6.67 -0.29
CA PRO A 79 0.51 -5.86 -1.09
C PRO A 79 0.94 -5.86 -2.55
N SER A 80 -0.01 -5.64 -3.45
CA SER A 80 0.28 -5.56 -4.88
C SER A 80 1.03 -4.27 -5.21
N ALA A 81 0.74 -3.21 -4.47
CA ALA A 81 1.41 -1.91 -4.61
C ALA A 81 1.18 -1.13 -3.32
N MET A 82 1.98 -0.10 -3.12
CA MET A 82 1.83 0.77 -1.96
C MET A 82 1.83 2.23 -2.39
N ILE A 83 1.01 3.03 -1.73
CA ILE A 83 0.93 4.47 -1.96
C ILE A 83 1.14 5.15 -0.62
N ASN A 84 2.13 6.05 -0.54
CA ASN A 84 2.39 6.82 0.65
C ASN A 84 2.19 8.31 0.36
N LEU A 85 1.81 9.08 1.37
CA LEU A 85 1.86 10.52 1.24
C LEU A 85 3.32 10.95 1.12
N ARG A 86 4.14 10.38 2.00
CA ARG A 86 5.57 10.60 1.96
C ARG A 86 6.24 9.30 2.38
N SER A 87 7.02 8.72 1.51
CA SER A 87 7.70 7.48 1.86
C SER A 87 8.92 7.79 2.72
N GLU A 88 9.31 6.83 3.52
CA GLU A 88 10.50 6.92 4.35
C GLU A 88 11.37 5.70 4.06
N PRO A 89 12.64 5.69 4.51
CA PRO A 89 13.60 4.68 4.03
C PRO A 89 13.20 3.23 4.30
N ILE A 90 12.51 2.95 5.38
CA ILE A 90 12.18 1.55 5.72
C ILE A 90 11.26 0.95 4.67
N VAL A 91 10.19 1.66 4.33
CA VAL A 91 9.23 1.18 3.34
C VAL A 91 9.84 1.26 1.94
N ALA A 92 10.59 2.32 1.65
CA ALA A 92 11.21 2.47 0.34
C ALA A 92 12.18 1.33 0.04
N VAL A 93 13.07 1.01 0.99
CA VAL A 93 14.02 -0.09 0.81
C VAL A 93 13.27 -1.40 0.69
N GLY A 94 12.28 -1.64 1.54
CA GLY A 94 11.51 -2.88 1.49
C GLY A 94 10.83 -3.07 0.15
N ALA A 95 10.23 -2.02 -0.40
CA ALA A 95 9.55 -2.09 -1.68
C ALA A 95 10.53 -2.34 -2.82
N ILE A 96 11.67 -1.64 -2.81
CA ILE A 96 12.68 -1.77 -3.87
C ILE A 96 13.22 -3.19 -3.92
N ILE A 97 13.66 -3.73 -2.78
CA ILE A 97 14.27 -5.06 -2.78
C ILE A 97 13.23 -6.17 -3.02
N SER A 98 11.96 -5.87 -2.78
CA SER A 98 10.91 -6.88 -2.95
C SER A 98 10.18 -6.77 -4.29
N GLY A 99 10.49 -5.77 -5.09
CA GLY A 99 9.82 -5.60 -6.37
C GLY A 99 8.37 -5.21 -6.25
N ILE A 100 8.02 -4.46 -5.20
CA ILE A 100 6.64 -3.98 -5.01
C ILE A 100 6.57 -2.53 -5.47
N PRO A 101 5.67 -2.18 -6.39
CA PRO A 101 5.54 -0.78 -6.81
C PRO A 101 5.19 0.11 -5.62
N LEU A 102 5.91 1.22 -5.48
CA LEU A 102 5.66 2.20 -4.43
C LEU A 102 5.74 3.58 -5.02
N VAL A 103 4.73 4.39 -4.77
CA VAL A 103 4.72 5.79 -5.16
C VAL A 103 4.42 6.65 -3.95
N ASP A 104 4.84 7.91 -3.99
CA ASP A 104 4.53 8.86 -2.92
C ASP A 104 4.26 10.25 -3.49
N ARG A 105 4.18 11.23 -2.61
CA ARG A 105 3.92 12.62 -2.98
C ARG A 105 2.59 12.75 -3.70
N VAL A 106 1.59 12.05 -3.17
CA VAL A 106 0.22 12.16 -3.65
C VAL A 106 -0.55 13.12 -2.75
N PRO A 107 -1.65 13.68 -3.22
CA PRO A 107 -2.46 14.54 -2.36
C PRO A 107 -3.10 13.75 -1.23
N GLU A 108 -3.33 14.43 -0.11
CA GLU A 108 -3.85 13.78 1.07
C GLU A 108 -5.22 13.16 0.83
N GLU A 109 -5.95 13.64 -0.15
CA GLU A 109 -7.25 13.11 -0.50
C GLU A 109 -7.22 11.62 -0.85
N VAL A 110 -6.06 11.06 -1.18
CA VAL A 110 -5.99 9.61 -1.44
C VAL A 110 -6.39 8.81 -0.21
N LEU A 111 -6.27 9.38 0.99
CA LEU A 111 -6.67 8.68 2.20
C LEU A 111 -8.20 8.59 2.33
N GLN A 112 -8.94 9.26 1.45
CA GLN A 112 -10.39 9.17 1.45
C GLN A 112 -10.92 8.17 0.44
N ILE A 113 -10.05 7.49 -0.29
CA ILE A 113 -10.48 6.43 -1.19
C ILE A 113 -11.12 5.32 -0.35
N GLU A 114 -12.27 4.83 -0.79
CA GLU A 114 -12.94 3.78 -0.03
C GLU A 114 -12.22 2.46 -0.18
N CYS A 115 -12.09 1.71 0.91
CA CYS A 115 -11.52 0.38 0.86
C CYS A 115 -12.34 -0.48 -0.10
N GLY A 116 -11.65 -1.27 -0.91
CA GLY A 116 -12.30 -2.14 -1.89
C GLY A 116 -12.40 -1.56 -3.29
N ILE A 117 -12.27 -0.24 -3.44
CA ILE A 117 -12.26 0.37 -4.77
C ILE A 117 -10.99 -0.07 -5.49
N LEU A 118 -11.08 -0.42 -6.76
CA LEU A 118 -9.91 -0.81 -7.53
C LEU A 118 -9.04 0.42 -7.83
N VAL A 119 -7.74 0.26 -7.60
CA VAL A 119 -6.77 1.32 -7.84
C VAL A 119 -5.63 0.75 -8.67
N GLU A 120 -5.25 1.48 -9.70
CA GLU A 120 -4.10 1.13 -10.51
C GLU A 120 -2.93 2.01 -10.11
N VAL A 121 -1.77 1.40 -9.89
CA VAL A 121 -0.54 2.13 -9.59
C VAL A 121 0.42 1.84 -10.71
N ASP A 122 0.76 2.87 -11.49
CA ASP A 122 1.77 2.77 -12.53
C ASP A 122 2.93 3.64 -12.07
N ALA A 123 3.84 3.05 -11.32
CA ALA A 123 4.94 3.80 -10.74
C ALA A 123 5.87 4.34 -11.82
N ASP A 124 6.08 3.58 -12.88
CA ASP A 124 7.01 3.97 -13.92
C ASP A 124 6.53 5.21 -14.68
N ARG A 125 5.22 5.38 -14.79
CA ARG A 125 4.65 6.57 -15.43
C ARG A 125 4.28 7.65 -14.42
N GLY A 126 4.41 7.37 -13.13
CA GLY A 126 4.09 8.34 -12.10
C GLY A 126 2.61 8.66 -12.00
N ILE A 127 1.75 7.66 -12.16
CA ILE A 127 0.30 7.85 -12.17
C ILE A 127 -0.36 6.83 -11.25
N VAL A 128 -1.30 7.32 -10.46
CA VAL A 128 -2.25 6.48 -9.72
C VAL A 128 -3.62 6.74 -10.33
N ARG A 129 -4.33 5.67 -10.68
CA ARG A 129 -5.64 5.81 -11.30
C ARG A 129 -6.67 5.10 -10.43
N VAL A 130 -7.68 5.85 -10.00
CA VAL A 130 -8.79 5.28 -9.24
C VAL A 130 -9.82 4.83 -10.25
N LEU A 131 -10.12 3.51 -10.25
CA LEU A 131 -11.01 2.94 -11.25
C LEU A 131 -12.42 2.90 -10.70
N GLU A 132 -13.39 3.25 -11.54
CA GLU A 132 -14.77 3.23 -11.10
C GLU A 132 -15.22 1.80 -10.99
N PRO A 133 -16.05 1.49 -10.02
CA PRO A 133 -16.65 0.16 -9.97
C PRO A 133 -17.50 -0.05 -11.19
N ALA A 134 -17.48 -1.27 -11.67
CA ALA A 134 -18.28 -1.52 -12.83
C ALA A 134 -19.73 -1.31 -12.57
N SER A 135 -20.19 -1.35 -11.43
CA SER A 135 -21.48 -1.19 -11.18
C SER A 135 -21.88 0.07 -11.10
N GLY A 136 -21.64 0.56 -11.44
CA GLY A 136 -22.01 1.70 -11.37
C GLY A 136 -22.58 1.99 -10.30
N ARG A 137 -22.25 1.54 -9.70
CA ARG A 137 -22.54 1.87 -8.75
C ARG A 137 -22.97 2.90 -8.88
N LEU A 138 -22.78 3.27 -9.59
CA LEU A 138 -23.07 4.26 -9.75
C LEU A 138 -24.31 4.31 -9.81
N SER A 139 -24.76 3.61 -9.86
CA SER A 139 -25.82 3.71 -9.98
C SER A 139 -26.44 3.68 -9.06
N ALA A 140 -26.18 3.65 -8.65
CA ALA A 140 -26.84 3.72 -7.85
C ALA A 140 -27.09 3.82 -7.41
#